data_abacd1945264fde6407e59e337ed2efe
#
_entry.id   abacd1945264fde6407e59e337ed2efe
#
_cell.length_a   1.000
_cell.length_b   1.000
_cell.length_c   1.000
_cell.angle_alpha   90.00
_cell.angle_beta   90.00
_cell.angle_gamma   90.00
#
_symmetry.space_group_name_H-M   'P 1'
#
loop_
_entity.id
_entity.type
_entity.pdbx_description
1 polymer ?
#
loop_
_entity_poly.entity_id
_entity_poly.type
_entity_poly.pdbx_seq_one_letter_code
_entity_poly.pdbx_strand_id
1 'polypeptide(L)' 'MKIYWDGKIKNLVGPKVKELRIQKKLTQKNLAIQLQLLGYEFNELTILRIEQQTRFVSDIELLALSTFFEIDIKELYP' A
#
# COMPACT_ATOMS: atom_id res chain seq x y z
N MET A 1 1.64 -23.23 12.57
CA MET A 1 1.55 -22.65 11.22
C MET A 1 2.88 -22.03 10.83
N LYS A 2 3.25 -22.16 9.59
CA LYS A 2 4.53 -21.64 9.10
C LYS A 2 4.33 -20.25 8.49
N ILE A 3 5.18 -19.29 8.88
CA ILE A 3 5.12 -17.93 8.36
C ILE A 3 6.24 -17.76 7.34
N TYR A 4 5.88 -17.35 6.13
CA TYR A 4 6.81 -17.22 5.01
C TYR A 4 7.19 -15.75 4.81
N TRP A 5 8.11 -15.25 5.64
CA TRP A 5 8.72 -13.94 5.46
C TRP A 5 10.11 -13.97 6.08
N ASP A 6 10.99 -13.09 5.63
CA ASP A 6 12.40 -13.15 5.97
C ASP A 6 12.75 -12.50 7.31
N GLY A 7 11.78 -11.98 8.04
CA GLY A 7 11.99 -11.29 9.30
C GLY A 7 12.44 -9.84 9.15
N LYS A 8 12.66 -9.37 7.94
CA LYS A 8 13.16 -8.02 7.65
C LYS A 8 12.09 -7.11 7.08
N ILE A 9 11.37 -7.59 6.07
CA ILE A 9 10.30 -6.83 5.43
C ILE A 9 8.96 -7.51 5.71
N LYS A 10 7.92 -6.72 5.88
CA LYS A 10 6.59 -7.22 6.23
C LYS A 10 5.59 -7.13 5.09
N ASN A 11 5.99 -6.60 3.96
CA ASN A 11 5.19 -6.64 2.74
C ASN A 11 6.11 -6.54 1.53
N LEU A 12 5.59 -6.94 0.38
CA LEU A 12 6.31 -6.87 -0.88
C LEU A 12 5.86 -5.70 -1.74
N VAL A 13 4.72 -5.10 -1.42
CA VAL A 13 4.06 -4.11 -2.28
C VAL A 13 4.51 -2.68 -2.04
N GLY A 14 5.18 -2.41 -0.92
CA GLY A 14 5.53 -1.05 -0.51
C GLY A 14 6.25 -0.22 -1.56
N PRO A 15 7.34 -0.73 -2.17
CA PRO A 15 8.05 0.03 -3.19
C PRO A 15 7.19 0.39 -4.39
N LYS A 16 6.31 -0.52 -4.81
CA LYS A 16 5.40 -0.28 -5.94
C LYS A 16 4.33 0.75 -5.57
N VAL A 17 3.82 0.68 -4.34
CA VAL A 17 2.86 1.68 -3.84
C VAL A 17 3.48 3.07 -3.90
N LYS A 18 4.73 3.21 -3.44
CA LYS A 18 5.44 4.48 -3.50
C LYS A 18 5.61 4.96 -4.94
N GLU A 19 6.03 4.08 -5.84
CA GLU A 19 6.21 4.41 -7.25
C GLU A 19 4.91 4.93 -7.86
N LEU A 20 3.80 4.21 -7.66
CA LEU A 20 2.50 4.59 -8.21
C LEU A 20 2.02 5.91 -7.61
N ARG A 21 2.24 6.12 -6.32
CA ARG A 21 1.88 7.37 -5.64
C ARG A 21 2.63 8.55 -6.27
N ILE A 22 3.92 8.41 -6.44
CA ILE A 22 4.76 9.46 -7.03
C ILE A 22 4.35 9.74 -8.48
N GLN A 23 4.02 8.71 -9.25
CA GLN A 23 3.52 8.89 -10.61
C GLN A 23 2.25 9.72 -10.66
N LYS A 24 1.39 9.60 -9.64
CA LYS A 24 0.18 10.41 -9.52
C LYS A 24 0.43 11.76 -8.85
N LYS A 25 1.68 12.07 -8.50
CA LYS A 25 2.08 13.32 -7.85
C LYS A 25 1.36 13.55 -6.53
N LEU A 26 1.13 12.48 -5.78
CA LEU A 26 0.47 12.53 -4.48
C LEU A 26 1.50 12.47 -3.36
N THR A 27 1.24 13.22 -2.29
CA THR A 27 1.93 13.02 -1.02
C THR A 27 1.35 11.79 -0.31
N GLN A 28 2.04 11.27 0.69
CA GLN A 28 1.50 10.18 1.50
C GLN A 28 0.17 10.57 2.15
N LYS A 29 0.09 11.80 2.64
CA LYS A 29 -1.14 12.33 3.24
C LYS A 29 -2.28 12.38 2.22
N ASN A 30 -2.02 12.88 1.03
CA ASN A 30 -3.05 13.00 -0.01
C ASN A 30 -3.51 11.63 -0.50
N LEU A 31 -2.60 10.66 -0.63
CA LEU A 31 -3.01 9.29 -0.96
C LEU A 31 -3.95 8.74 0.12
N ALA A 32 -3.62 8.93 1.39
CA ALA A 32 -4.48 8.49 2.49
C ALA A 32 -5.86 9.12 2.41
N ILE A 33 -5.94 10.42 2.12
CA ILE A 33 -7.22 11.13 1.97
C ILE A 33 -8.03 10.54 0.82
N GLN A 34 -7.40 10.28 -0.32
CA GLN A 34 -8.10 9.70 -1.47
C GLN A 34 -8.67 8.31 -1.16
N LEU A 35 -7.91 7.49 -0.43
CA LEU A 35 -8.37 6.17 -0.02
C LEU A 35 -9.52 6.27 0.98
N GLN A 36 -9.48 7.25 1.90
CA GLN A 36 -10.60 7.50 2.82
C GLN A 36 -11.87 7.88 2.07
N LEU A 37 -11.75 8.69 1.02
CA LEU A 37 -12.89 9.09 0.20
C LEU A 37 -13.53 7.89 -0.52
N LEU A 38 -12.78 6.83 -0.76
CA LEU A 38 -13.30 5.59 -1.32
C LEU A 38 -13.89 4.67 -0.25
N GLY A 39 -13.84 5.06 1.02
CA GLY A 39 -14.41 4.28 2.11
C GLY A 39 -13.42 3.37 2.83
N TYR A 40 -12.12 3.49 2.57
CA TYR A 40 -11.09 2.66 3.22
C TYR A 40 -10.37 3.42 4.32
N GLU A 41 -10.03 2.72 5.39
CA GLU A 41 -9.33 3.32 6.53
C GLU A 41 -7.82 3.36 6.28
N PHE A 42 -7.33 4.52 5.90
CA PHE A 42 -5.90 4.79 5.77
C PHE A 42 -5.58 6.14 6.40
N ASN A 43 -4.40 6.26 6.95
CA ASN A 43 -3.85 7.55 7.35
C ASN A 43 -2.43 7.67 6.81
N GLU A 44 -1.83 8.84 6.97
CA GLU A 44 -0.49 9.10 6.46
C GLU A 44 0.54 8.12 7.01
N LEU A 45 0.47 7.81 8.30
CA LEU A 45 1.39 6.88 8.95
C LEU A 45 1.26 5.46 8.38
N THR A 46 0.04 5.03 8.08
CA THR A 46 -0.19 3.73 7.44
C THR A 46 0.52 3.66 6.10
N ILE A 47 0.37 4.69 5.26
CA ILE A 47 1.03 4.75 3.96
C ILE A 47 2.56 4.73 4.13
N LEU A 48 3.08 5.54 5.04
CA LEU A 48 4.52 5.58 5.32
C LEU A 48 5.06 4.19 5.66
N ARG A 49 4.39 3.50 6.57
CA ARG A 49 4.84 2.17 7.03
C ARG A 49 4.73 1.11 5.94
N ILE A 50 3.71 1.19 5.09
CA ILE A 50 3.59 0.29 3.94
C ILE A 50 4.77 0.51 3.00
N GLU A 51 5.07 1.76 2.66
CA GLU A 51 6.15 2.09 1.74
C GLU A 51 7.53 1.70 2.30
N GLN A 52 7.69 1.78 3.61
CA GLN A 52 8.91 1.36 4.29
C GLN A 52 9.00 -0.15 4.50
N GLN A 53 7.94 -0.89 4.19
CA GLN A 53 7.86 -2.33 4.37
C GLN A 53 7.98 -2.75 5.85
N THR A 54 7.58 -1.87 6.76
CA THR A 54 7.61 -2.11 8.21
C THR A 54 6.26 -2.56 8.77
N ARG A 55 5.28 -2.80 7.90
CA ARG A 55 3.91 -3.13 8.27
C ARG A 55 3.35 -4.20 7.33
N PHE A 56 2.62 -5.16 7.88
CA PHE A 56 1.85 -6.09 7.05
C PHE A 56 0.70 -5.34 6.36
N VAL A 57 0.34 -5.80 5.18
CA VAL A 57 -0.76 -5.22 4.39
C VAL A 57 -1.84 -6.28 4.26
N SER A 58 -3.05 -5.96 4.71
CA SER A 58 -4.18 -6.89 4.63
C SER A 58 -4.70 -7.00 3.20
N ASP A 59 -5.48 -8.05 2.94
CA ASP A 59 -6.10 -8.24 1.62
C ASP A 59 -7.07 -7.12 1.29
N ILE A 60 -7.77 -6.58 2.29
CA ILE A 60 -8.67 -5.43 2.11
C ILE A 60 -7.87 -4.21 1.69
N GLU A 61 -6.71 -3.99 2.30
CA GLU A 61 -5.83 -2.88 1.96
C GLU A 61 -5.25 -3.03 0.56
N LEU A 62 -4.89 -4.25 0.17
CA LEU A 62 -4.43 -4.54 -1.20
C LEU A 62 -5.52 -4.22 -2.22
N LEU A 63 -6.75 -4.62 -1.92
CA LEU A 63 -7.91 -4.32 -2.78
C LEU A 63 -8.09 -2.81 -2.91
N ALA A 64 -8.01 -2.08 -1.79
CA ALA A 64 -8.14 -0.62 -1.79
C ALA A 64 -7.10 0.04 -2.69
N LEU A 65 -5.85 -0.37 -2.56
CA LEU A 65 -4.74 0.20 -3.34
C LEU A 65 -4.89 -0.11 -4.82
N SER A 66 -5.21 -1.37 -5.17
CA SER A 66 -5.39 -1.74 -6.58
C SER A 66 -6.57 -1.01 -7.21
N THR A 67 -7.66 -0.84 -6.46
CA THR A 67 -8.85 -0.13 -6.91
C THR A 67 -8.51 1.35 -7.16
N PHE A 68 -7.85 1.99 -6.21
CA PHE A 68 -7.49 3.39 -6.36
C PHE A 68 -6.55 3.62 -7.54
N PHE A 69 -5.52 2.79 -7.68
CA PHE A 69 -4.56 2.92 -8.78
C PHE A 69 -5.07 2.34 -10.10
N GLU A 70 -6.26 1.71 -10.09
CA GLU A 70 -6.88 1.13 -11.29
C GLU A 70 -5.97 0.11 -11.97
N ILE A 71 -5.39 -0.78 -11.17
CA ILE A 71 -4.51 -1.84 -11.65
C ILE A 71 -4.95 -3.20 -11.08
N ASP A 72 -4.47 -4.27 -11.69
CA ASP A 72 -4.62 -5.61 -11.14
C ASP A 72 -3.78 -5.73 -9.85
N ILE A 73 -4.29 -6.44 -8.85
CA ILE A 73 -3.57 -6.64 -7.57
C ILE A 73 -2.16 -7.17 -7.80
N LYS A 74 -1.98 -8.09 -8.75
CA LYS A 74 -0.65 -8.65 -9.02
C LYS A 74 0.37 -7.62 -9.48
N GLU A 75 -0.07 -6.49 -10.00
CA GLU A 75 0.82 -5.41 -10.42
C GLU A 75 1.38 -4.62 -9.24
N LEU A 76 0.86 -4.83 -8.03
CA LEU A 76 1.45 -4.26 -6.82
C LEU A 76 2.72 -4.98 -6.39
N TYR A 77 2.92 -6.20 -6.86
CA TYR A 77 4.06 -7.03 -6.48
C TYR A 77 5.24 -6.81 -7.41
N PRO A 78 6.47 -7.03 -6.91
CA PRO A 78 7.66 -6.91 -7.73
C PRO A 78 7.72 -7.97 -8.84
#